data_dcf13e3bc8e18a06b4e36ffd054050da
#
_entry.id   dcf13e3bc8e18a06b4e36ffd054050da
#
_cell.length_a   1.000
_cell.length_b   1.000
_cell.length_c   1.000
_cell.angle_alpha   90.00
_cell.angle_beta   90.00
_cell.angle_gamma   90.00
#
_symmetry.space_group_name_H-M   'P 1'
#
loop_
_entity.id
_entity.type
_entity.pdbx_description
1 polymer ?
#
loop_
_entity_poly.entity_id
_entity_poly.type
_entity_poly.pdbx_seq_one_letter_code
_entity_poly.pdbx_strand_id
1 'polypeptide(L)'
;MLDLNVTILEKIYKIFLLIILAFLTGCVEYTNVPGVGSVKTTVLNNRNAGFQWYLSNSKPYKAFAQNPYNENFWGAGASMKSFHDAVKIALATSSCSQNGCIVTHLNNKKTTKKQQIEYVNRYYSSNTAKNLLAKITEENKSSVSKPTKPDNNVNNKGVFAGFKNSDLIPVGSGTGFFVNKSGNIATNYHVVQGCKKIELFIEGTNYPANLISSDKTNDLALLKTNSFRARNSLGVSNDGPNLLQSIYVAGYPLGKRVSNSIKFSSGKVSSLAGYNDNYSNFQIDAALNSGNSGGPIVDEKGNVVGVAVAHFGKSKGIESFNFGIKASVLNNFLKSNNVRMTFPNSSNLNTEKLAKDVSDSTVFIECFMTVGQLKAFLNKKNKNTQKAIYSKYLD
;
A
#
# COMPACT_ATOMS: atom_id res chain seq x y z
N MET A 1 -40.81 -25.74 36.35
CA MET A 1 -40.92 -24.66 35.34
C MET A 1 -39.59 -24.02 34.93
N LEU A 2 -38.44 -24.49 35.45
CA LEU A 2 -37.12 -23.93 35.09
C LEU A 2 -36.39 -24.73 33.98
N ASP A 3 -36.74 -26.02 33.77
CA ASP A 3 -36.04 -26.83 32.76
C ASP A 3 -36.44 -26.65 31.31
N LEU A 4 -37.59 -25.98 31.05
CA LEU A 4 -38.06 -25.75 29.68
C LEU A 4 -37.36 -24.55 29.02
N ASN A 5 -36.82 -23.62 29.81
CA ASN A 5 -36.14 -22.43 29.29
C ASN A 5 -34.67 -22.70 28.85
N VAL A 6 -34.00 -23.64 29.48
CA VAL A 6 -32.58 -23.99 29.15
C VAL A 6 -32.53 -24.65 27.78
N THR A 7 -33.43 -25.58 27.51
CA THR A 7 -33.48 -26.32 26.22
C THR A 7 -33.82 -25.42 25.01
N ILE A 8 -34.61 -24.38 25.23
CA ILE A 8 -34.97 -23.38 24.21
C ILE A 8 -33.77 -22.45 23.95
N LEU A 9 -33.06 -22.00 25.01
CA LEU A 9 -31.87 -21.17 24.87
C LEU A 9 -30.72 -21.92 24.15
N GLU A 10 -30.51 -23.20 24.46
CA GLU A 10 -29.52 -24.01 23.75
C GLU A 10 -29.85 -24.22 22.26
N LYS A 11 -31.13 -24.40 21.94
CA LYS A 11 -31.55 -24.50 20.52
C LYS A 11 -31.40 -23.17 19.81
N ILE A 12 -31.73 -22.05 20.42
CA ILE A 12 -31.53 -20.71 19.85
C ILE A 12 -30.04 -20.42 19.68
N TYR A 13 -29.18 -20.77 20.66
CA TYR A 13 -27.74 -20.62 20.56
C TYR A 13 -27.13 -21.47 19.43
N LYS A 14 -27.57 -22.74 19.27
CA LYS A 14 -27.15 -23.59 18.16
C LYS A 14 -27.61 -23.08 16.81
N ILE A 15 -28.82 -22.53 16.70
CA ILE A 15 -29.33 -21.88 15.47
C ILE A 15 -28.54 -20.60 15.18
N PHE A 16 -28.24 -19.79 16.20
CA PHE A 16 -27.44 -18.56 16.04
C PHE A 16 -25.98 -18.88 15.65
N LEU A 17 -25.39 -19.95 16.22
CA LEU A 17 -24.07 -20.44 15.84
C LEU A 17 -24.04 -21.00 14.40
N LEU A 18 -25.10 -21.68 13.96
CA LEU A 18 -25.26 -22.16 12.58
C LEU A 18 -25.45 -21.03 11.58
N ILE A 19 -26.17 -19.97 11.97
CA ILE A 19 -26.34 -18.76 11.13
C ILE A 19 -25.02 -17.97 11.07
N ILE A 20 -24.26 -17.86 12.15
CA ILE A 20 -22.93 -17.22 12.14
C ILE A 20 -21.94 -18.03 11.32
N LEU A 21 -21.97 -19.38 11.39
CA LEU A 21 -21.15 -20.21 10.50
C LEU A 21 -21.55 -20.09 9.02
N ALA A 22 -22.84 -19.88 8.72
CA ALA A 22 -23.30 -19.67 7.35
C ALA A 22 -22.90 -18.32 6.78
N PHE A 23 -22.68 -17.29 7.62
CA PHE A 23 -22.16 -15.98 7.19
C PHE A 23 -20.62 -15.96 7.07
N LEU A 24 -19.92 -16.94 7.65
CA LEU A 24 -18.47 -17.09 7.51
C LEU A 24 -18.03 -17.97 6.34
N THR A 25 -18.95 -18.73 5.74
CA THR A 25 -18.71 -19.45 4.50
C THR A 25 -19.11 -18.56 3.33
N GLY A 26 -18.16 -17.82 2.76
CA GLY A 26 -18.36 -17.21 1.45
C GLY A 26 -18.94 -18.27 0.52
N CYS A 27 -19.95 -17.91 -0.29
CA CYS A 27 -20.58 -18.84 -1.24
C CYS A 27 -19.50 -19.60 -2.00
N VAL A 28 -19.46 -20.91 -1.82
CA VAL A 28 -18.54 -21.79 -2.50
C VAL A 28 -19.28 -22.32 -3.73
N GLU A 29 -18.91 -21.84 -4.90
CA GLU A 29 -19.35 -22.41 -6.16
C GLU A 29 -18.35 -23.44 -6.67
N TYR A 30 -18.84 -24.53 -7.25
CA TYR A 30 -18.03 -25.48 -7.97
C TYR A 30 -18.17 -25.22 -9.47
N THR A 31 -17.06 -24.85 -10.10
CA THR A 31 -17.02 -24.65 -11.56
C THR A 31 -16.39 -25.89 -12.21
N ASN A 32 -17.10 -26.49 -13.17
CA ASN A 32 -16.54 -27.58 -13.94
C ASN A 32 -15.62 -27.00 -15.03
N VAL A 33 -14.31 -27.21 -14.90
CA VAL A 33 -13.29 -26.70 -15.82
C VAL A 33 -12.91 -27.82 -16.80
N PRO A 34 -13.13 -27.67 -18.11
CA PRO A 34 -12.81 -28.70 -19.09
C PRO A 34 -11.38 -29.19 -19.02
N GLY A 35 -11.16 -30.49 -18.82
CA GLY A 35 -9.85 -31.11 -18.67
C GLY A 35 -9.14 -30.90 -17.33
N VAL A 36 -9.79 -30.24 -16.35
CA VAL A 36 -9.31 -30.11 -14.99
C VAL A 36 -10.24 -30.72 -13.96
N GLY A 37 -11.53 -30.78 -14.29
CA GLY A 37 -12.60 -31.31 -13.43
C GLY A 37 -13.29 -30.24 -12.60
N SER A 38 -14.04 -30.67 -11.58
CA SER A 38 -14.75 -29.76 -10.68
C SER A 38 -13.77 -29.02 -9.77
N VAL A 39 -13.73 -27.70 -9.86
CA VAL A 39 -12.85 -26.81 -9.06
C VAL A 39 -13.69 -25.98 -8.11
N LYS A 40 -13.33 -26.01 -6.84
CA LYS A 40 -13.92 -25.13 -5.83
C LYS A 40 -13.54 -23.67 -6.11
N THR A 41 -14.52 -22.86 -6.47
CA THR A 41 -14.32 -21.42 -6.68
C THR A 41 -14.87 -20.67 -5.47
N THR A 42 -14.05 -19.77 -4.91
CA THR A 42 -14.52 -18.83 -3.88
C THR A 42 -15.03 -17.59 -4.61
N VAL A 43 -16.32 -17.26 -4.40
CA VAL A 43 -16.88 -16.02 -4.95
C VAL A 43 -16.29 -14.86 -4.18
N LEU A 44 -15.43 -14.10 -4.85
CA LEU A 44 -14.79 -12.90 -4.31
C LEU A 44 -15.50 -11.67 -4.88
N ASN A 45 -15.97 -10.79 -4.03
CA ASN A 45 -16.91 -9.74 -4.39
C ASN A 45 -16.32 -8.60 -5.24
N ASN A 46 -15.00 -8.54 -5.44
CA ASN A 46 -14.37 -7.55 -6.32
C ASN A 46 -12.99 -8.00 -6.82
N ARG A 47 -12.50 -7.34 -7.89
CA ARG A 47 -11.19 -7.60 -8.51
C ARG A 47 -10.03 -7.58 -7.53
N ASN A 48 -10.02 -6.61 -6.59
CA ASN A 48 -8.93 -6.48 -5.63
C ASN A 48 -8.85 -7.67 -4.67
N ALA A 49 -9.99 -8.15 -4.17
CA ALA A 49 -10.05 -9.36 -3.35
C ALA A 49 -9.56 -10.59 -4.13
N GLY A 50 -9.95 -10.73 -5.39
CA GLY A 50 -9.48 -11.80 -6.28
C GLY A 50 -7.99 -11.75 -6.56
N PHE A 51 -7.45 -10.57 -6.76
CA PHE A 51 -6.01 -10.40 -6.96
C PHE A 51 -5.22 -10.69 -5.68
N GLN A 52 -5.73 -10.29 -4.50
CA GLN A 52 -5.12 -10.64 -3.21
C GLN A 52 -5.17 -12.14 -2.94
N TRP A 53 -6.29 -12.81 -3.23
CA TRP A 53 -6.37 -14.26 -3.17
C TRP A 53 -5.33 -14.93 -4.08
N TYR A 54 -5.17 -14.43 -5.33
CA TYR A 54 -4.15 -14.90 -6.26
C TYR A 54 -2.74 -14.74 -5.67
N LEU A 55 -2.41 -13.57 -5.11
CA LEU A 55 -1.09 -13.30 -4.54
C LEU A 55 -0.79 -14.19 -3.31
N SER A 56 -1.77 -14.37 -2.44
CA SER A 56 -1.63 -15.13 -1.18
C SER A 56 -1.74 -16.64 -1.34
N ASN A 57 -2.21 -17.13 -2.49
CA ASN A 57 -2.39 -18.57 -2.71
C ASN A 57 -1.06 -19.31 -2.70
N SER A 58 -0.95 -20.37 -1.90
CA SER A 58 0.28 -21.15 -1.70
C SER A 58 0.58 -22.18 -2.78
N LYS A 59 -0.36 -22.44 -3.70
CA LYS A 59 -0.14 -23.41 -4.77
C LYS A 59 0.99 -22.97 -5.72
N PRO A 60 1.82 -23.92 -6.22
CA PRO A 60 3.02 -23.58 -7.01
C PRO A 60 2.71 -22.94 -8.36
N TYR A 61 1.53 -23.17 -8.91
CA TYR A 61 1.13 -22.62 -10.21
C TYR A 61 -0.08 -21.72 -10.03
N LYS A 62 0.06 -20.43 -10.35
CA LYS A 62 -1.00 -19.42 -10.20
C LYS A 62 -1.11 -18.57 -11.45
N ALA A 63 -2.36 -18.23 -11.82
CA ALA A 63 -2.68 -17.35 -12.93
C ALA A 63 -3.74 -16.32 -12.52
N PHE A 64 -3.60 -15.08 -13.02
CA PHE A 64 -4.61 -14.04 -12.93
C PHE A 64 -4.90 -13.50 -14.32
N ALA A 65 -6.17 -13.40 -14.66
CA ALA A 65 -6.65 -12.92 -15.94
C ALA A 65 -7.62 -11.75 -15.76
N GLN A 66 -7.66 -10.84 -16.72
CA GLN A 66 -8.51 -9.66 -16.69
C GLN A 66 -8.98 -9.30 -18.10
N ASN A 67 -10.23 -8.84 -18.20
CA ASN A 67 -10.76 -8.30 -19.45
C ASN A 67 -10.08 -6.95 -19.74
N PRO A 68 -9.53 -6.74 -20.95
CA PRO A 68 -8.81 -5.51 -21.29
C PRO A 68 -9.73 -4.30 -21.54
N TYR A 69 -11.04 -4.51 -21.65
CA TYR A 69 -12.03 -3.46 -21.88
C TYR A 69 -12.81 -3.09 -20.61
N ASN A 70 -12.89 -4.01 -19.63
CA ASN A 70 -13.63 -3.80 -18.40
C ASN A 70 -12.94 -4.54 -17.24
N GLU A 71 -12.36 -3.80 -16.32
CA GLU A 71 -11.62 -4.33 -15.18
C GLU A 71 -12.49 -5.11 -14.16
N ASN A 72 -13.80 -4.94 -14.20
CA ASN A 72 -14.72 -5.70 -13.35
C ASN A 72 -14.84 -7.18 -13.79
N PHE A 73 -14.39 -7.52 -15.01
CA PHE A 73 -14.34 -8.89 -15.50
C PHE A 73 -12.92 -9.46 -15.34
N TRP A 74 -12.76 -10.36 -14.40
CA TRP A 74 -11.48 -10.96 -14.04
C TRP A 74 -11.63 -12.41 -13.59
N GLY A 75 -10.52 -13.14 -13.54
CA GLY A 75 -10.46 -14.50 -13.04
C GLY A 75 -9.11 -14.81 -12.41
N ALA A 76 -9.12 -15.63 -11.39
CA ALA A 76 -7.92 -16.11 -10.72
C ALA A 76 -7.94 -17.64 -10.64
N GLY A 77 -6.81 -18.28 -10.90
CA GLY A 77 -6.65 -19.72 -10.85
C GLY A 77 -5.37 -20.15 -10.16
N ALA A 78 -5.43 -21.29 -9.46
CA ALA A 78 -4.27 -21.88 -8.84
C ALA A 78 -4.32 -23.41 -8.93
N SER A 79 -3.20 -24.05 -9.26
CA SER A 79 -3.08 -25.49 -9.46
C SER A 79 -1.84 -26.06 -8.78
N MET A 80 -1.93 -27.34 -8.39
CA MET A 80 -0.78 -28.13 -7.96
C MET A 80 -0.07 -28.82 -9.14
N LYS A 81 -0.73 -28.89 -10.30
CA LYS A 81 -0.27 -29.68 -11.45
C LYS A 81 0.55 -28.89 -12.46
N SER A 82 0.02 -27.76 -12.94
CA SER A 82 0.68 -26.99 -14.00
C SER A 82 0.17 -25.54 -14.11
N PHE A 83 0.96 -24.66 -14.78
CA PHE A 83 0.48 -23.35 -15.22
C PHE A 83 -0.73 -23.44 -16.15
N HIS A 84 -0.76 -24.45 -17.00
CA HIS A 84 -1.85 -24.68 -17.93
C HIS A 84 -3.18 -24.85 -17.20
N ASP A 85 -3.22 -25.65 -16.14
CA ASP A 85 -4.43 -25.82 -15.32
C ASP A 85 -4.78 -24.54 -14.55
N ALA A 86 -3.79 -23.84 -14.01
CA ALA A 86 -4.03 -22.56 -13.32
C ALA A 86 -4.64 -21.51 -14.27
N VAL A 87 -4.16 -21.44 -15.53
CA VAL A 87 -4.72 -20.56 -16.56
C VAL A 87 -6.14 -20.99 -16.95
N LYS A 88 -6.40 -22.28 -17.14
CA LYS A 88 -7.75 -22.79 -17.43
C LYS A 88 -8.73 -22.38 -16.32
N ILE A 89 -8.35 -22.54 -15.06
CA ILE A 89 -9.18 -22.17 -13.91
C ILE A 89 -9.47 -20.66 -13.92
N ALA A 90 -8.45 -19.80 -14.17
CA ALA A 90 -8.63 -18.36 -14.23
C ALA A 90 -9.57 -17.92 -15.35
N LEU A 91 -9.46 -18.54 -16.53
CA LEU A 91 -10.27 -18.19 -17.70
C LEU A 91 -11.68 -18.83 -17.68
N ALA A 92 -11.89 -19.89 -16.91
CA ALA A 92 -13.18 -20.54 -16.75
C ALA A 92 -14.12 -19.86 -15.75
N THR A 93 -13.64 -18.82 -15.00
CA THR A 93 -14.53 -18.01 -14.15
C THR A 93 -15.67 -17.41 -14.99
N SER A 94 -16.86 -17.27 -14.40
CA SER A 94 -18.05 -16.74 -15.10
C SER A 94 -17.78 -15.41 -15.79
N SER A 95 -17.01 -14.52 -15.15
CA SER A 95 -16.64 -13.23 -15.71
C SER A 95 -15.76 -13.33 -16.96
N CYS A 96 -14.74 -14.20 -16.94
CA CYS A 96 -13.79 -14.34 -18.04
C CYS A 96 -14.30 -15.24 -19.17
N SER A 97 -15.08 -16.28 -18.86
CA SER A 97 -15.60 -17.22 -19.86
C SER A 97 -16.62 -16.56 -20.80
N GLN A 98 -17.44 -15.63 -20.29
CA GLN A 98 -18.45 -14.91 -21.06
C GLN A 98 -17.90 -13.68 -21.79
N ASN A 99 -16.98 -12.95 -21.16
CA ASN A 99 -16.55 -11.63 -21.63
C ASN A 99 -15.14 -11.61 -22.24
N GLY A 100 -14.40 -12.71 -22.15
CA GLY A 100 -13.01 -12.82 -22.58
C GLY A 100 -12.03 -12.08 -21.64
N CYS A 101 -10.93 -12.73 -21.29
CA CYS A 101 -9.87 -12.13 -20.49
C CYS A 101 -8.49 -12.45 -21.07
N ILE A 102 -7.53 -11.58 -20.78
CA ILE A 102 -6.11 -11.80 -21.07
C ILE A 102 -5.44 -12.24 -19.77
N VAL A 103 -4.59 -13.24 -19.82
CA VAL A 103 -3.78 -13.67 -18.66
C VAL A 103 -2.71 -12.60 -18.41
N THR A 104 -2.84 -11.86 -17.33
CA THR A 104 -1.97 -10.71 -17.01
C THR A 104 -0.83 -11.08 -16.08
N HIS A 105 -0.98 -12.12 -15.25
CA HIS A 105 0.06 -12.57 -14.32
C HIS A 105 0.14 -14.09 -14.22
N LEU A 106 1.37 -14.59 -14.06
CA LEU A 106 1.71 -15.98 -13.72
C LEU A 106 2.73 -15.96 -12.56
N ASN A 107 2.44 -16.68 -11.47
CA ASN A 107 3.29 -16.73 -10.27
C ASN A 107 3.83 -15.35 -9.84
N ASN A 108 2.92 -14.40 -9.68
CA ASN A 108 3.20 -13.03 -9.27
C ASN A 108 4.06 -12.19 -10.25
N LYS A 109 4.29 -12.70 -11.46
CA LYS A 109 5.01 -11.97 -12.53
C LYS A 109 4.03 -11.61 -13.64
N LYS A 110 4.13 -10.39 -14.18
CA LYS A 110 3.37 -9.99 -15.38
C LYS A 110 3.74 -10.89 -16.56
N THR A 111 2.73 -11.27 -17.36
CA THR A 111 2.94 -12.06 -18.59
C THR A 111 3.51 -11.17 -19.70
N THR A 112 4.34 -11.77 -20.54
CA THR A 112 4.79 -11.14 -21.78
C THR A 112 3.68 -11.15 -22.83
N LYS A 113 3.72 -10.24 -23.80
CA LYS A 113 2.76 -10.22 -24.93
C LYS A 113 2.72 -11.56 -25.68
N LYS A 114 3.89 -12.19 -25.88
CA LYS A 114 3.97 -13.52 -26.50
C LYS A 114 3.14 -14.55 -25.71
N GLN A 115 3.25 -14.57 -24.40
CA GLN A 115 2.46 -15.47 -23.54
C GLN A 115 0.97 -15.12 -23.59
N GLN A 116 0.60 -13.85 -23.58
CA GLN A 116 -0.79 -13.42 -23.71
C GLN A 116 -1.42 -13.89 -25.02
N ILE A 117 -0.72 -13.69 -26.14
CA ILE A 117 -1.16 -14.17 -27.48
C ILE A 117 -1.30 -15.69 -27.50
N GLU A 118 -0.33 -16.42 -26.95
CA GLU A 118 -0.39 -17.88 -26.85
C GLU A 118 -1.63 -18.35 -26.09
N TYR A 119 -1.91 -17.77 -24.93
CA TYR A 119 -3.08 -18.15 -24.13
C TYR A 119 -4.40 -17.76 -24.79
N VAL A 120 -4.48 -16.57 -25.42
CA VAL A 120 -5.69 -16.17 -26.15
C VAL A 120 -5.97 -17.14 -27.29
N ASN A 121 -4.98 -17.50 -28.11
CA ASN A 121 -5.15 -18.45 -29.22
C ASN A 121 -5.52 -19.86 -28.75
N ARG A 122 -5.05 -20.27 -27.57
CA ARG A 122 -5.27 -21.61 -27.04
C ARG A 122 -6.64 -21.79 -26.39
N TYR A 123 -7.20 -20.75 -25.79
CA TYR A 123 -8.37 -20.88 -24.90
C TYR A 123 -9.64 -20.22 -25.41
N TYR A 124 -9.59 -19.36 -26.43
CA TYR A 124 -10.76 -18.67 -26.94
C TYR A 124 -11.10 -19.08 -28.37
N SER A 125 -12.40 -19.05 -28.68
CA SER A 125 -12.90 -19.21 -30.05
C SER A 125 -12.47 -18.06 -30.95
N SER A 126 -12.51 -18.26 -32.28
CA SER A 126 -11.96 -17.32 -33.26
C SER A 126 -12.44 -15.86 -33.12
N ASN A 127 -13.71 -15.63 -32.81
CA ASN A 127 -14.23 -14.24 -32.66
C ASN A 127 -13.74 -13.54 -31.39
N THR A 128 -13.81 -14.23 -30.24
CA THR A 128 -13.30 -13.68 -28.98
C THR A 128 -11.79 -13.49 -29.04
N ALA A 129 -11.06 -14.48 -29.60
CA ALA A 129 -9.62 -14.38 -29.79
C ALA A 129 -9.24 -13.18 -30.66
N LYS A 130 -9.93 -12.94 -31.79
CA LYS A 130 -9.67 -11.82 -32.70
C LYS A 130 -9.75 -10.48 -31.98
N ASN A 131 -10.79 -10.27 -31.16
CA ASN A 131 -10.97 -9.03 -30.41
C ASN A 131 -9.87 -8.84 -29.35
N LEU A 132 -9.55 -9.87 -28.58
CA LEU A 132 -8.50 -9.82 -27.56
C LEU A 132 -7.10 -9.61 -28.17
N LEU A 133 -6.81 -10.29 -29.30
CA LEU A 133 -5.54 -10.14 -30.02
C LEU A 133 -5.40 -8.73 -30.60
N ALA A 134 -6.48 -8.16 -31.16
CA ALA A 134 -6.47 -6.76 -31.62
C ALA A 134 -6.01 -5.83 -30.50
N LYS A 135 -6.54 -5.98 -29.28
CA LYS A 135 -6.17 -5.16 -28.12
C LYS A 135 -4.72 -5.35 -27.70
N ILE A 136 -4.23 -6.60 -27.64
CA ILE A 136 -2.81 -6.88 -27.34
C ILE A 136 -1.88 -6.27 -28.39
N THR A 137 -2.33 -6.17 -29.65
CA THR A 137 -1.54 -5.63 -30.78
C THR A 137 -1.70 -4.14 -30.97
N GLU A 138 -2.86 -3.54 -30.66
CA GLU A 138 -3.09 -2.09 -30.71
C GLU A 138 -2.15 -1.32 -29.79
N GLU A 139 -1.81 -1.88 -28.63
CA GLU A 139 -0.75 -1.34 -27.78
C GLU A 139 0.62 -1.29 -28.48
N ASN A 140 0.81 -1.93 -29.65
CA ASN A 140 2.03 -1.88 -30.47
C ASN A 140 2.05 -0.79 -31.54
N LYS A 141 0.90 -0.28 -32.00
CA LYS A 141 0.89 0.82 -33.00
C LYS A 141 1.29 2.16 -32.39
N SER A 142 1.30 2.28 -31.06
CA SER A 142 1.82 3.44 -30.35
C SER A 142 3.33 3.35 -30.00
N SER A 143 4.05 2.29 -30.38
CA SER A 143 5.43 2.05 -29.95
C SER A 143 6.44 1.66 -31.02
N VAL A 144 6.13 1.77 -32.33
CA VAL A 144 7.14 1.51 -33.40
C VAL A 144 7.18 2.66 -34.38
N SER A 145 7.96 3.66 -34.08
CA SER A 145 8.70 4.44 -35.05
C SER A 145 10.19 4.08 -34.92
N LYS A 146 10.83 3.78 -36.08
CA LYS A 146 12.26 3.46 -36.26
C LYS A 146 13.16 4.49 -35.56
N PRO A 147 14.36 4.12 -35.08
CA PRO A 147 15.24 5.04 -34.38
C PRO A 147 15.85 6.07 -35.37
N THR A 148 15.29 7.24 -35.38
CA THR A 148 15.97 8.47 -35.81
C THR A 148 16.54 9.16 -34.58
N LYS A 149 17.70 9.84 -34.74
CA LYS A 149 18.50 10.55 -33.73
C LYS A 149 17.68 11.19 -32.61
N PRO A 150 18.22 11.34 -31.39
CA PRO A 150 17.46 11.80 -30.23
C PRO A 150 16.97 13.23 -30.43
N ASP A 151 15.70 13.33 -30.76
CA ASP A 151 14.97 14.59 -30.72
C ASP A 151 14.51 14.82 -29.26
N ASN A 152 14.89 15.95 -28.71
CA ASN A 152 14.72 16.31 -27.29
C ASN A 152 13.29 16.66 -26.89
N ASN A 153 12.28 16.11 -27.59
CA ASN A 153 10.87 16.35 -27.28
C ASN A 153 10.14 15.03 -27.00
N VAL A 154 10.28 14.53 -25.75
CA VAL A 154 9.47 13.39 -25.27
C VAL A 154 8.02 13.86 -25.16
N ASN A 155 7.23 13.54 -26.17
CA ASN A 155 5.78 13.76 -26.19
C ASN A 155 5.12 12.86 -25.12
N ASN A 156 4.87 13.41 -23.94
CA ASN A 156 4.16 12.80 -22.81
C ASN A 156 2.66 12.55 -23.07
N LYS A 157 2.25 12.29 -24.30
CA LYS A 157 0.84 12.10 -24.67
C LYS A 157 0.22 10.78 -24.18
N GLY A 158 1.03 9.77 -23.77
CA GLY A 158 0.50 8.45 -23.42
C GLY A 158 -0.04 8.33 -21.98
N VAL A 159 0.73 8.81 -20.98
CA VAL A 159 0.46 8.53 -19.55
C VAL A 159 -0.58 9.50 -18.96
N PHE A 160 -0.65 10.72 -19.50
CA PHE A 160 -1.59 11.76 -19.05
C PHE A 160 -2.71 12.02 -20.07
N ALA A 161 -2.97 11.06 -20.97
CA ALA A 161 -4.06 11.19 -21.94
C ALA A 161 -5.41 11.29 -21.18
N GLY A 162 -6.19 12.33 -21.49
CA GLY A 162 -7.47 12.60 -20.84
C GLY A 162 -7.41 13.47 -19.59
N PHE A 163 -6.22 13.75 -19.03
CA PHE A 163 -6.06 14.66 -17.90
C PHE A 163 -5.72 16.08 -18.33
N LYS A 164 -6.35 17.06 -17.69
CA LYS A 164 -5.96 18.47 -17.77
C LYS A 164 -4.76 18.73 -16.87
N ASN A 165 -3.93 19.72 -17.20
CA ASN A 165 -2.78 20.07 -16.34
C ASN A 165 -3.19 20.55 -14.94
N SER A 166 -4.43 20.99 -14.76
CA SER A 166 -5.02 21.41 -13.48
C SER A 166 -5.52 20.25 -12.62
N ASP A 167 -5.72 19.06 -13.19
CA ASP A 167 -6.31 17.94 -12.50
C ASP A 167 -5.40 17.46 -11.37
N LEU A 168 -5.98 17.25 -10.18
CA LEU A 168 -5.28 16.75 -9.00
C LEU A 168 -5.28 15.23 -9.03
N ILE A 169 -4.10 14.65 -8.94
CA ILE A 169 -3.90 13.20 -8.87
C ILE A 169 -3.05 12.82 -7.65
N PRO A 170 -3.30 11.67 -7.01
CA PRO A 170 -2.46 11.18 -5.93
C PRO A 170 -1.09 10.77 -6.48
N VAL A 171 -0.02 11.29 -5.88
CA VAL A 171 1.36 11.07 -6.35
C VAL A 171 2.25 10.39 -5.31
N GLY A 172 1.80 10.32 -4.08
CA GLY A 172 2.55 9.72 -2.99
C GLY A 172 1.71 9.52 -1.75
N SER A 173 2.17 8.65 -0.89
CA SER A 173 1.57 8.42 0.41
C SER A 173 2.64 8.09 1.45
N GLY A 174 2.30 8.30 2.71
CA GLY A 174 3.13 7.99 3.85
C GLY A 174 2.30 7.94 5.13
N THR A 175 3.00 8.00 6.23
CA THR A 175 2.43 8.00 7.58
C THR A 175 2.78 9.31 8.27
N GLY A 176 1.94 9.74 9.18
CA GLY A 176 2.22 10.81 10.14
C GLY A 176 1.60 10.48 11.48
N PHE A 177 1.89 11.28 12.48
CA PHE A 177 1.32 11.11 13.80
C PHE A 177 1.08 12.45 14.51
N PHE A 178 0.01 12.51 15.29
CA PHE A 178 -0.32 13.68 16.09
C PHE A 178 0.68 13.86 17.23
N VAL A 179 1.29 15.03 17.32
CA VAL A 179 2.17 15.45 18.41
C VAL A 179 1.45 16.26 19.49
N ASN A 180 0.21 16.64 19.23
CA ASN A 180 -0.73 17.22 20.20
C ASN A 180 -2.19 17.04 19.73
N LYS A 181 -3.14 17.26 20.66
CA LYS A 181 -4.58 17.16 20.37
C LYS A 181 -5.13 18.33 19.55
N SER A 182 -4.33 19.38 19.34
CA SER A 182 -4.73 20.54 18.53
C SER A 182 -4.64 20.28 17.01
N GLY A 183 -4.19 19.10 16.57
CA GLY A 183 -4.12 18.75 15.15
C GLY A 183 -2.77 19.03 14.47
N ASN A 184 -1.69 19.16 15.24
CA ASN A 184 -0.34 19.19 14.68
C ASN A 184 0.17 17.77 14.46
N ILE A 185 0.72 17.52 13.26
CA ILE A 185 1.15 16.19 12.81
C ILE A 185 2.59 16.27 12.34
N ALA A 186 3.42 15.36 12.83
CA ALA A 186 4.77 15.14 12.32
C ALA A 186 4.77 14.08 11.24
N THR A 187 5.60 14.28 10.22
CA THR A 187 5.85 13.31 9.13
C THR A 187 7.21 13.60 8.48
N ASN A 188 7.60 12.83 7.46
CA ASN A 188 8.78 13.14 6.66
C ASN A 188 8.48 14.23 5.61
N TYR A 189 9.51 15.04 5.30
CA TYR A 189 9.42 16.03 4.23
C TYR A 189 9.16 15.40 2.86
N HIS A 190 9.85 14.29 2.53
CA HIS A 190 9.68 13.63 1.23
C HIS A 190 8.26 13.09 1.00
N VAL A 191 7.47 12.82 2.05
CA VAL A 191 6.07 12.40 1.95
C VAL A 191 5.18 13.53 1.41
N VAL A 192 5.51 14.77 1.73
CA VAL A 192 4.69 15.96 1.40
C VAL A 192 5.37 16.92 0.42
N GLN A 193 6.54 16.55 -0.09
CA GLN A 193 7.32 17.37 -0.99
C GLN A 193 6.55 17.67 -2.29
N GLY A 194 6.27 18.96 -2.52
CA GLY A 194 5.63 19.42 -3.76
C GLY A 194 4.13 19.16 -3.83
N CYS A 195 3.50 18.64 -2.77
CA CYS A 195 2.06 18.44 -2.73
C CYS A 195 1.31 19.76 -2.93
N LYS A 196 0.35 19.78 -3.82
CA LYS A 196 -0.64 20.87 -3.97
C LYS A 196 -1.77 20.74 -2.96
N LYS A 197 -2.12 19.50 -2.59
CA LYS A 197 -3.13 19.15 -1.60
C LYS A 197 -2.61 17.98 -0.77
N ILE A 198 -2.83 18.03 0.53
CA ILE A 198 -2.50 16.96 1.47
C ILE A 198 -3.80 16.51 2.14
N GLU A 199 -4.06 15.22 2.13
CA GLU A 199 -5.17 14.61 2.84
C GLU A 199 -4.69 13.62 3.87
N LEU A 200 -5.37 13.62 5.02
CA LEU A 200 -5.24 12.64 6.08
C LEU A 200 -6.42 11.68 5.97
N PHE A 201 -6.15 10.38 5.95
CA PHE A 201 -7.22 9.39 6.05
C PHE A 201 -7.29 8.88 7.47
N ILE A 202 -8.42 9.15 8.13
CA ILE A 202 -8.70 8.82 9.53
C ILE A 202 -10.10 8.20 9.60
N GLU A 203 -10.20 6.96 10.09
CA GLU A 203 -11.48 6.26 10.32
C GLU A 203 -12.42 6.28 9.10
N GLY A 204 -11.89 6.02 7.92
CA GLY A 204 -12.68 5.97 6.69
C GLY A 204 -12.96 7.31 6.03
N THR A 205 -12.53 8.44 6.62
CA THR A 205 -12.81 9.80 6.15
C THR A 205 -11.51 10.53 5.79
N ASN A 206 -11.54 11.32 4.72
CA ASN A 206 -10.43 12.19 4.33
C ASN A 206 -10.59 13.58 4.96
N TYR A 207 -9.53 14.08 5.59
CA TYR A 207 -9.45 15.41 6.19
C TYR A 207 -8.33 16.22 5.55
N PRO A 208 -8.54 17.48 5.21
CA PRO A 208 -7.48 18.33 4.66
C PRO A 208 -6.43 18.65 5.74
N ALA A 209 -5.16 18.74 5.30
CA ALA A 209 -4.08 19.24 6.12
C ALA A 209 -3.21 20.24 5.35
N ASN A 210 -2.66 21.21 6.08
CA ASN A 210 -1.76 22.20 5.53
C ASN A 210 -0.33 21.93 5.99
N LEU A 211 0.65 22.10 5.09
CA LEU A 211 2.06 22.13 5.44
C LEU A 211 2.37 23.46 6.16
N ILE A 212 2.81 23.37 7.40
CA ILE A 212 3.18 24.53 8.22
C ILE A 212 4.66 24.85 8.08
N SER A 213 5.50 23.82 8.18
CA SER A 213 6.95 23.96 8.11
C SER A 213 7.60 22.67 7.64
N SER A 214 8.81 22.77 7.10
CA SER A 214 9.59 21.60 6.70
C SER A 214 11.10 21.82 6.92
N ASP A 215 11.77 20.77 7.35
CA ASP A 215 13.22 20.65 7.40
C ASP A 215 13.66 19.63 6.35
N LYS A 216 14.19 20.14 5.23
CA LYS A 216 14.65 19.31 4.11
C LYS A 216 15.91 18.52 4.45
N THR A 217 16.75 19.07 5.31
CA THR A 217 18.03 18.46 5.70
C THR A 217 17.82 17.24 6.56
N ASN A 218 16.91 17.34 7.53
CA ASN A 218 16.57 16.25 8.43
C ASN A 218 15.33 15.46 7.97
N ASP A 219 14.78 15.75 6.79
CA ASP A 219 13.61 15.08 6.21
C ASP A 219 12.38 15.09 7.14
N LEU A 220 12.08 16.22 7.77
CA LEU A 220 10.92 16.42 8.64
C LEU A 220 9.92 17.41 8.05
N ALA A 221 8.64 17.20 8.34
CA ALA A 221 7.58 18.15 8.03
C ALA A 221 6.56 18.20 9.16
N LEU A 222 6.04 19.42 9.38
CA LEU A 222 4.95 19.73 10.30
C LEU A 222 3.70 20.06 9.50
N LEU A 223 2.64 19.27 9.72
CA LEU A 223 1.33 19.53 9.16
C LEU A 223 0.36 20.03 10.24
N LYS A 224 -0.70 20.69 9.80
CA LYS A 224 -1.82 21.12 10.62
C LYS A 224 -3.13 20.76 9.98
N THR A 225 -4.03 20.09 10.70
CA THR A 225 -5.44 20.00 10.36
C THR A 225 -6.28 20.74 11.41
N ASN A 226 -7.29 21.47 10.94
CA ASN A 226 -8.30 22.11 11.78
C ASN A 226 -9.65 21.38 11.68
N SER A 227 -9.75 20.42 10.76
CA SER A 227 -10.99 19.69 10.47
C SER A 227 -11.16 18.41 11.29
N PHE A 228 -10.15 18.04 12.09
CA PHE A 228 -10.17 16.86 12.94
C PHE A 228 -9.45 17.14 14.26
N ARG A 229 -10.11 16.82 15.38
CA ARG A 229 -9.48 16.86 16.70
C ARG A 229 -8.94 15.49 17.05
N ALA A 230 -7.64 15.37 17.23
CA ALA A 230 -7.00 14.12 17.56
C ALA A 230 -7.53 13.51 18.86
N ARG A 231 -7.93 12.23 18.81
CA ARG A 231 -8.38 11.50 20.01
C ARG A 231 -7.23 11.29 20.98
N ASN A 232 -6.05 11.02 20.43
CA ASN A 232 -4.81 10.87 21.18
C ASN A 232 -3.65 11.54 20.43
N SER A 233 -2.52 11.69 21.11
CA SER A 233 -1.30 12.25 20.55
C SER A 233 -0.10 11.72 21.32
N LEU A 234 1.02 11.51 20.61
CA LEU A 234 2.21 10.90 21.19
C LEU A 234 3.13 11.95 21.81
N GLY A 235 3.61 11.67 23.01
CA GLY A 235 4.71 12.40 23.62
C GLY A 235 6.02 12.08 22.91
N VAL A 236 6.82 13.10 22.64
CA VAL A 236 8.16 12.92 22.04
C VAL A 236 9.17 12.78 23.16
N SER A 237 9.97 11.71 23.16
CA SER A 237 10.99 11.48 24.17
C SER A 237 11.99 12.63 24.22
N ASN A 238 12.36 13.04 25.42
CA ASN A 238 13.43 14.02 25.61
C ASN A 238 14.81 13.42 25.37
N ASP A 239 14.93 12.12 25.65
CA ASP A 239 16.16 11.36 25.46
C ASP A 239 16.18 10.76 24.05
N GLY A 240 17.37 10.56 23.51
CA GLY A 240 17.55 9.84 22.26
C GLY A 240 17.26 8.33 22.45
N PRO A 241 17.19 7.55 21.34
CA PRO A 241 17.11 6.11 21.43
C PRO A 241 18.37 5.52 22.06
N ASN A 242 18.23 4.45 22.86
CA ASN A 242 19.34 3.69 23.42
C ASN A 242 19.65 2.46 22.55
N LEU A 243 20.92 2.06 22.50
CA LEU A 243 21.32 0.83 21.81
C LEU A 243 20.60 -0.39 22.42
N LEU A 244 20.10 -1.30 21.57
CA LEU A 244 19.30 -2.48 21.93
C LEU A 244 17.94 -2.17 22.58
N GLN A 245 17.53 -0.91 22.64
CA GLN A 245 16.18 -0.53 23.09
C GLN A 245 15.13 -1.19 22.23
N SER A 246 14.12 -1.82 22.87
CA SER A 246 12.93 -2.33 22.20
C SER A 246 12.10 -1.18 21.61
N ILE A 247 11.68 -1.32 20.36
CA ILE A 247 10.88 -0.31 19.68
C ILE A 247 9.75 -0.93 18.86
N TYR A 248 8.72 -0.13 18.66
CA TYR A 248 7.59 -0.44 17.78
C TYR A 248 7.43 0.65 16.75
N VAL A 249 7.19 0.25 15.50
CA VAL A 249 6.93 1.19 14.41
C VAL A 249 5.50 1.01 13.95
N ALA A 250 4.76 2.11 13.84
CA ALA A 250 3.41 2.11 13.34
C ALA A 250 3.32 2.85 11.99
N GLY A 251 2.49 2.36 11.07
CA GLY A 251 2.31 3.02 9.79
C GLY A 251 1.39 2.30 8.83
N TYR A 252 1.37 2.80 7.60
CA TYR A 252 0.53 2.32 6.52
C TYR A 252 1.40 1.85 5.33
N PRO A 253 2.12 0.72 5.49
CA PRO A 253 3.01 0.21 4.44
C PRO A 253 2.21 -0.10 3.18
N LEU A 254 2.73 0.35 2.02
CA LEU A 254 2.14 0.21 0.70
C LEU A 254 0.77 0.91 0.54
N GLY A 255 0.35 1.71 1.53
CA GLY A 255 -0.84 2.54 1.48
C GLY A 255 -2.14 1.76 1.22
N LYS A 256 -3.09 2.42 0.58
CA LYS A 256 -4.41 1.85 0.22
C LYS A 256 -4.33 0.62 -0.71
N ARG A 257 -3.18 0.37 -1.34
CA ARG A 257 -2.97 -0.81 -2.21
C ARG A 257 -3.01 -2.14 -1.44
N VAL A 258 -2.65 -2.13 -0.15
CA VAL A 258 -2.63 -3.35 0.67
C VAL A 258 -3.78 -3.37 1.66
N SER A 259 -3.96 -2.29 2.43
CA SER A 259 -5.01 -2.20 3.45
C SER A 259 -5.05 -0.79 4.02
N ASN A 260 -6.25 -0.31 4.33
CA ASN A 260 -6.46 0.94 5.06
C ASN A 260 -6.19 0.82 6.57
N SER A 261 -5.87 -0.38 7.06
CA SER A 261 -5.57 -0.60 8.47
C SER A 261 -4.12 -0.28 8.79
N ILE A 262 -3.88 0.35 9.94
CA ILE A 262 -2.55 0.56 10.49
C ILE A 262 -1.86 -0.80 10.72
N LYS A 263 -0.55 -0.83 10.57
CA LYS A 263 0.29 -2.01 10.81
C LYS A 263 1.42 -1.65 11.75
N PHE A 264 1.78 -2.62 12.60
CA PHE A 264 2.89 -2.54 13.51
C PHE A 264 4.01 -3.47 13.06
N SER A 265 5.24 -3.02 13.21
CA SER A 265 6.43 -3.86 13.26
C SER A 265 7.19 -3.57 14.55
N SER A 266 7.89 -4.56 15.07
CA SER A 266 8.72 -4.43 16.26
C SER A 266 10.15 -4.82 15.97
N GLY A 267 11.08 -4.31 16.77
CA GLY A 267 12.50 -4.60 16.67
C GLY A 267 13.26 -3.85 17.74
N LYS A 268 14.55 -3.68 17.49
CA LYS A 268 15.49 -2.99 18.38
C LYS A 268 16.28 -1.92 17.65
N VAL A 269 16.82 -1.01 18.43
CA VAL A 269 17.82 -0.04 17.95
C VAL A 269 19.14 -0.79 17.74
N SER A 270 19.61 -0.88 16.50
CA SER A 270 20.81 -1.63 16.12
C SER A 270 22.07 -0.74 15.99
N SER A 271 21.91 0.58 15.77
CA SER A 271 22.99 1.57 15.79
C SER A 271 22.47 2.95 16.17
N LEU A 272 23.30 3.75 16.85
CA LEU A 272 22.97 5.14 17.19
C LEU A 272 23.38 6.16 16.11
N ALA A 273 23.90 5.70 14.98
CA ALA A 273 24.17 6.50 13.80
C ALA A 273 23.41 5.91 12.58
N GLY A 274 23.06 6.79 11.65
CA GLY A 274 22.45 6.43 10.38
C GLY A 274 23.48 6.19 9.28
N TYR A 275 23.02 6.16 8.02
CA TYR A 275 23.86 5.98 6.86
C TYR A 275 24.95 7.08 6.77
N ASN A 276 26.20 6.69 6.45
CA ASN A 276 27.37 7.57 6.43
C ASN A 276 27.58 8.36 7.72
N ASP A 277 27.44 7.70 8.88
CA ASP A 277 27.61 8.28 10.20
C ASP A 277 26.73 9.53 10.47
N ASN A 278 25.54 9.54 9.88
CA ASN A 278 24.57 10.59 10.14
C ASN A 278 24.01 10.46 11.56
N TYR A 279 24.51 11.29 12.50
CA TYR A 279 24.09 11.29 13.90
C TYR A 279 22.70 11.87 14.16
N SER A 280 22.04 12.49 13.18
CA SER A 280 20.62 12.85 13.25
C SER A 280 19.71 11.64 13.17
N ASN A 281 20.21 10.50 12.67
CA ASN A 281 19.49 9.27 12.47
C ASN A 281 20.05 8.16 13.36
N PHE A 282 19.30 7.07 13.45
CA PHE A 282 19.70 5.82 14.08
C PHE A 282 19.18 4.64 13.25
N GLN A 283 19.82 3.48 13.38
CA GLN A 283 19.43 2.27 12.66
C GLN A 283 18.57 1.37 13.53
N ILE A 284 17.61 0.69 12.91
CA ILE A 284 16.72 -0.29 13.55
C ILE A 284 16.66 -1.59 12.72
N ASP A 285 16.38 -2.70 13.39
CA ASP A 285 16.16 -4.00 12.76
C ASP A 285 14.66 -4.28 12.48
N ALA A 286 13.76 -3.42 12.97
CA ALA A 286 12.34 -3.50 12.65
C ALA A 286 12.10 -3.36 11.14
N ALA A 287 11.23 -4.21 10.60
CA ALA A 287 10.90 -4.19 9.17
C ALA A 287 10.16 -2.89 8.78
N LEU A 288 10.71 -2.15 7.82
CA LEU A 288 10.07 -1.00 7.20
C LEU A 288 9.79 -1.26 5.71
N ASN A 289 8.67 -0.74 5.24
CA ASN A 289 8.30 -0.72 3.84
C ASN A 289 7.90 0.69 3.41
N SER A 290 7.89 0.92 2.10
CA SER A 290 7.35 2.16 1.52
C SER A 290 5.95 2.43 2.09
N GLY A 291 5.72 3.64 2.60
CA GLY A 291 4.48 4.02 3.30
C GLY A 291 4.61 4.06 4.84
N ASN A 292 5.61 3.41 5.45
CA ASN A 292 5.94 3.62 6.87
C ASN A 292 6.68 4.94 7.11
N SER A 293 7.26 5.55 6.06
CA SER A 293 7.93 6.85 6.14
C SER A 293 7.05 7.90 6.80
N GLY A 294 7.59 8.61 7.79
CA GLY A 294 6.91 9.60 8.60
C GLY A 294 6.13 9.03 9.78
N GLY A 295 6.06 7.71 9.92
CA GLY A 295 5.41 7.05 11.05
C GLY A 295 6.23 7.13 12.33
N PRO A 296 5.58 7.00 13.51
CA PRO A 296 6.26 7.04 14.79
C PRO A 296 7.04 5.73 15.03
N ILE A 297 8.25 5.88 15.54
CA ILE A 297 9.00 4.82 16.22
C ILE A 297 8.86 5.11 17.71
N VAL A 298 8.21 4.20 18.45
CA VAL A 298 7.92 4.39 19.87
C VAL A 298 8.60 3.34 20.73
N ASP A 299 8.86 3.71 21.98
CA ASP A 299 9.33 2.82 23.04
C ASP A 299 8.15 2.08 23.74
N GLU A 300 8.46 1.28 24.77
CA GLU A 300 7.48 0.54 25.59
C GLU A 300 6.58 1.48 26.44
N LYS A 301 6.94 2.77 26.57
CA LYS A 301 6.11 3.78 27.21
C LYS A 301 5.15 4.46 26.22
N GLY A 302 5.25 4.14 24.92
CA GLY A 302 4.52 4.81 23.86
C GLY A 302 5.05 6.20 23.51
N ASN A 303 6.26 6.53 23.94
CA ASN A 303 6.93 7.78 23.59
C ASN A 303 7.64 7.65 22.26
N VAL A 304 7.56 8.68 21.44
CA VAL A 304 8.26 8.73 20.16
C VAL A 304 9.76 8.89 20.41
N VAL A 305 10.55 7.87 20.07
CA VAL A 305 12.01 7.89 20.08
C VAL A 305 12.58 8.24 18.70
N GLY A 306 11.76 8.21 17.66
CA GLY A 306 12.14 8.64 16.32
C GLY A 306 11.01 8.65 15.32
N VAL A 307 11.33 9.13 14.10
CA VAL A 307 10.44 9.14 12.93
C VAL A 307 10.98 8.16 11.90
N ALA A 308 10.17 7.20 11.47
CA ALA A 308 10.58 6.15 10.53
C ALA A 308 10.92 6.75 9.15
N VAL A 309 12.05 6.32 8.59
CA VAL A 309 12.46 6.62 7.21
C VAL A 309 12.61 5.29 6.48
N ALA A 310 11.59 4.94 5.71
CA ALA A 310 11.62 3.73 4.88
C ALA A 310 12.39 4.02 3.59
N HIS A 311 13.72 4.07 3.68
CA HIS A 311 14.53 4.13 2.48
C HIS A 311 16.02 3.93 2.76
N PHE A 312 16.55 2.74 2.37
CA PHE A 312 17.84 2.66 1.69
C PHE A 312 18.03 1.24 1.14
N GLY A 313 18.10 1.15 -0.20
CA GLY A 313 18.86 0.12 -0.87
C GLY A 313 18.33 -1.32 -0.80
N LYS A 314 17.26 -1.67 -1.52
CA LYS A 314 17.18 -3.01 -2.09
C LYS A 314 18.14 -3.10 -3.29
N SER A 315 19.43 -2.97 -3.04
CA SER A 315 20.47 -3.43 -3.97
C SER A 315 20.60 -4.93 -3.81
N LYS A 316 20.75 -5.66 -4.91
CA LYS A 316 20.91 -7.12 -4.90
C LYS A 316 22.00 -7.52 -3.89
N GLY A 317 21.63 -8.28 -2.85
CA GLY A 317 22.57 -8.88 -1.90
C GLY A 317 22.86 -8.05 -0.64
N ILE A 318 22.19 -6.92 -0.40
CA ILE A 318 22.31 -6.16 0.84
C ILE A 318 20.99 -6.27 1.60
N GLU A 319 21.03 -6.67 2.87
CA GLU A 319 19.86 -6.62 3.76
C GLU A 319 19.37 -5.19 3.92
N SER A 320 18.06 -5.03 4.10
CA SER A 320 17.43 -3.72 4.21
C SER A 320 17.90 -3.00 5.48
N PHE A 321 18.68 -1.93 5.35
CA PHE A 321 18.95 -1.01 6.45
C PHE A 321 17.75 -0.09 6.65
N ASN A 322 17.16 -0.12 7.82
CA ASN A 322 16.03 0.72 8.21
C ASN A 322 16.51 1.78 9.20
N PHE A 323 16.02 3.00 9.03
CA PHE A 323 16.48 4.13 9.83
C PHE A 323 15.32 4.91 10.46
N GLY A 324 15.62 5.59 11.55
CA GLY A 324 14.75 6.59 12.17
C GLY A 324 15.47 7.91 12.36
N ILE A 325 14.76 9.03 12.20
CA ILE A 325 15.23 10.34 12.63
C ILE A 325 15.05 10.42 14.12
N LYS A 326 16.08 10.81 14.87
CA LYS A 326 16.04 10.85 16.35
C LYS A 326 14.98 11.79 16.90
N ALA A 327 14.40 11.44 18.04
CA ALA A 327 13.45 12.27 18.77
C ALA A 327 14.02 13.66 19.12
N SER A 328 15.32 13.76 19.41
CA SER A 328 15.98 15.05 19.69
C SER A 328 15.93 16.01 18.50
N VAL A 329 16.09 15.48 17.27
CA VAL A 329 15.97 16.27 16.02
C VAL A 329 14.52 16.73 15.82
N LEU A 330 13.55 15.82 16.03
CA LEU A 330 12.13 16.14 15.96
C LEU A 330 11.74 17.19 17.02
N ASN A 331 12.19 17.03 18.27
CA ASN A 331 11.94 17.99 19.35
C ASN A 331 12.43 19.40 18.99
N ASN A 332 13.65 19.51 18.48
CA ASN A 332 14.20 20.79 18.05
C ASN A 332 13.37 21.41 16.91
N PHE A 333 12.99 20.62 15.92
CA PHE A 333 12.13 21.06 14.82
C PHE A 333 10.76 21.53 15.30
N LEU A 334 10.09 20.79 16.19
CA LEU A 334 8.78 21.16 16.72
C LEU A 334 8.86 22.41 17.63
N LYS A 335 9.88 22.51 18.49
CA LYS A 335 10.11 23.70 19.35
C LYS A 335 10.38 24.96 18.53
N SER A 336 11.20 24.89 17.48
CA SER A 336 11.46 26.00 16.58
C SER A 336 10.24 26.51 15.84
N ASN A 337 9.20 25.67 15.72
CA ASN A 337 7.90 26.01 15.14
C ASN A 337 6.84 26.34 16.21
N ASN A 338 7.21 26.57 17.46
CA ASN A 338 6.31 26.91 18.57
C ASN A 338 5.21 25.88 18.83
N VAL A 339 5.46 24.61 18.55
CA VAL A 339 4.49 23.53 18.78
C VAL A 339 4.55 23.10 20.25
N ARG A 340 3.42 23.20 20.94
CA ARG A 340 3.23 22.57 22.25
C ARG A 340 2.98 21.09 22.04
N MET A 341 3.93 20.25 22.41
CA MET A 341 3.86 18.81 22.31
C MET A 341 3.14 18.18 23.49
N THR A 342 2.59 16.99 23.31
CA THR A 342 2.15 16.11 24.42
C THR A 342 3.36 15.72 25.27
N PHE A 343 3.18 15.70 26.58
CA PHE A 343 4.23 15.24 27.49
C PHE A 343 4.47 13.75 27.33
N PRO A 344 5.73 13.30 27.38
CA PRO A 344 6.05 11.89 27.34
C PRO A 344 5.55 11.14 28.59
N ASN A 345 5.15 9.89 28.43
CA ASN A 345 4.80 9.01 29.54
C ASN A 345 6.03 8.63 30.36
N SER A 346 5.88 8.52 31.68
CA SER A 346 6.96 8.14 32.60
C SER A 346 7.10 6.62 32.78
N SER A 347 6.02 5.83 32.57
CA SER A 347 5.98 4.40 32.81
C SER A 347 5.60 3.60 31.57
N ASN A 348 5.99 2.32 31.54
CA ASN A 348 5.63 1.40 30.47
C ASN A 348 4.13 1.18 30.41
N LEU A 349 3.61 1.06 29.18
CA LEU A 349 2.23 0.71 28.90
C LEU A 349 2.12 -0.81 28.70
N ASN A 350 0.96 -1.38 29.01
CA ASN A 350 0.67 -2.70 28.52
C ASN A 350 0.48 -2.69 26.98
N THR A 351 0.66 -3.83 26.34
CA THR A 351 0.68 -3.95 24.88
C THR A 351 -0.62 -3.46 24.23
N GLU A 352 -1.77 -3.72 24.85
CA GLU A 352 -3.08 -3.31 24.34
C GLU A 352 -3.22 -1.77 24.34
N LYS A 353 -2.86 -1.13 25.46
CA LYS A 353 -2.90 0.33 25.59
C LYS A 353 -1.88 0.99 24.67
N LEU A 354 -0.68 0.43 24.55
CA LEU A 354 0.35 0.90 23.63
C LEU A 354 -0.18 0.88 22.19
N ALA A 355 -0.69 -0.26 21.74
CA ALA A 355 -1.23 -0.42 20.40
C ALA A 355 -2.40 0.54 20.13
N LYS A 356 -3.30 0.71 21.12
CA LYS A 356 -4.42 1.65 21.01
C LYS A 356 -3.95 3.09 20.91
N ASP A 357 -3.11 3.54 21.83
CA ASP A 357 -2.65 4.94 21.89
C ASP A 357 -1.89 5.33 20.63
N VAL A 358 -1.02 4.44 20.14
CA VAL A 358 -0.25 4.66 18.91
C VAL A 358 -1.17 4.63 17.68
N SER A 359 -2.16 3.72 17.62
CA SER A 359 -3.12 3.67 16.51
C SER A 359 -3.96 4.94 16.44
N ASP A 360 -4.51 5.38 17.58
CA ASP A 360 -5.37 6.57 17.66
C ASP A 360 -4.61 7.88 17.33
N SER A 361 -3.28 7.84 17.37
CA SER A 361 -2.41 8.98 17.10
C SER A 361 -1.78 8.95 15.70
N THR A 362 -1.84 7.83 14.98
CA THR A 362 -1.15 7.63 13.70
C THR A 362 -2.12 7.75 12.53
N VAL A 363 -1.73 8.49 11.50
CA VAL A 363 -2.60 8.78 10.34
C VAL A 363 -1.92 8.42 9.03
N PHE A 364 -2.72 7.99 8.05
CA PHE A 364 -2.29 7.86 6.66
C PHE A 364 -2.31 9.24 5.99
N ILE A 365 -1.25 9.54 5.25
CA ILE A 365 -1.09 10.79 4.50
C ILE A 365 -1.10 10.48 3.01
N GLU A 366 -1.89 11.22 2.25
CA GLU A 366 -1.92 11.17 0.80
C GLU A 366 -1.57 12.54 0.21
N CYS A 367 -0.60 12.53 -0.69
CA CYS A 367 -0.09 13.72 -1.39
C CYS A 367 -0.67 13.80 -2.79
N PHE A 368 -1.24 14.94 -3.14
CA PHE A 368 -1.77 15.23 -4.47
C PHE A 368 -0.95 16.34 -5.15
N MET A 369 -0.65 16.15 -6.42
CA MET A 369 -0.11 17.19 -7.31
C MET A 369 -1.07 17.43 -8.48
N THR A 370 -0.97 18.60 -9.09
CA THR A 370 -1.58 18.75 -10.41
C THR A 370 -0.76 17.95 -11.44
N VAL A 371 -1.43 17.52 -12.50
CA VAL A 371 -0.75 16.84 -13.62
C VAL A 371 0.37 17.69 -14.19
N GLY A 372 0.16 19.01 -14.27
CA GLY A 372 1.20 19.95 -14.71
C GLY A 372 2.42 19.99 -13.79
N GLN A 373 2.21 20.00 -12.45
CA GLN A 373 3.30 19.92 -11.47
C GLN A 373 4.07 18.59 -11.58
N LEU A 374 3.36 17.48 -11.72
CA LEU A 374 3.99 16.16 -11.85
C LEU A 374 4.82 16.08 -13.13
N LYS A 375 4.30 16.56 -14.27
CA LYS A 375 5.07 16.66 -15.53
C LYS A 375 6.35 17.48 -15.34
N ALA A 376 6.26 18.66 -14.72
CA ALA A 376 7.42 19.51 -14.45
C ALA A 376 8.43 18.84 -13.52
N PHE A 377 7.97 18.13 -12.48
CA PHE A 377 8.82 17.38 -11.56
C PHE A 377 9.57 16.24 -12.26
N LEU A 378 8.88 15.48 -13.11
CA LEU A 378 9.45 14.38 -13.88
C LEU A 378 10.48 14.88 -14.91
N ASN A 379 10.25 16.01 -15.55
CA ASN A 379 11.19 16.61 -16.51
C ASN A 379 12.50 17.10 -15.86
N LYS A 380 12.46 17.47 -14.57
CA LYS A 380 13.67 17.86 -13.81
C LYS A 380 14.52 16.66 -13.33
N LYS A 381 13.93 15.47 -13.25
CA LYS A 381 14.64 14.24 -12.85
C LYS A 381 15.09 13.47 -14.09
N ASN A 382 16.35 13.05 -14.10
CA ASN A 382 17.00 12.34 -15.21
C ASN A 382 16.16 11.14 -15.72
N LYS A 383 16.22 10.83 -17.03
CA LYS A 383 15.40 9.82 -17.75
C LYS A 383 15.25 8.45 -17.04
N ASN A 384 16.27 7.99 -16.30
CA ASN A 384 16.20 6.71 -15.55
C ASN A 384 15.27 6.76 -14.32
N THR A 385 15.14 7.93 -13.70
CA THR A 385 14.24 8.14 -12.56
C THR A 385 12.78 8.31 -13.02
N GLN A 386 12.54 8.80 -14.23
CA GLN A 386 11.21 8.90 -14.82
C GLN A 386 10.56 7.52 -14.95
N LYS A 387 11.31 6.53 -15.47
CA LYS A 387 10.81 5.15 -15.65
C LYS A 387 10.43 4.47 -14.33
N ALA A 388 11.22 4.70 -13.28
CA ALA A 388 10.96 4.14 -11.94
C ALA A 388 9.76 4.80 -11.23
N ILE A 389 9.51 6.09 -11.48
CA ILE A 389 8.37 6.81 -10.92
C ILE A 389 7.07 6.42 -11.65
N TYR A 390 7.10 6.28 -12.99
CA TYR A 390 5.94 5.85 -13.77
C TYR A 390 5.45 4.46 -13.35
N SER A 391 6.37 3.50 -13.14
CA SER A 391 5.99 2.16 -12.67
C SER A 391 5.48 2.12 -11.22
N LYS A 392 5.79 3.14 -10.41
CA LYS A 392 5.40 3.18 -9.00
C LYS A 392 4.04 3.83 -8.74
N TYR A 393 3.62 4.80 -9.57
CA TYR A 393 2.45 5.64 -9.29
C TYR A 393 1.32 5.54 -10.33
N LEU A 394 1.57 4.95 -11.49
CA LEU A 394 0.61 4.89 -12.60
C LEU A 394 0.26 3.44 -13.04
N ASP A 395 0.85 2.42 -12.42
CA ASP A 395 0.44 1.01 -12.41
C ASP A 395 -0.38 0.73 -11.12
#